data_cd442f9e55625f8ae54e060e41c5014d
#
_entry.id   cd442f9e55625f8ae54e060e41c5014d
#
_cell.length_a   1.000
_cell.length_b   1.000
_cell.length_c   1.000
_cell.angle_alpha   90.00
_cell.angle_beta   90.00
_cell.angle_gamma   90.00
#
_symmetry.space_group_name_H-M   'P 1'
#
loop_
_entity.id
_entity.type
_entity.pdbx_description
1 polymer ?
#
loop_
_entity_poly.entity_id
_entity_poly.type
_entity_poly.pdbx_seq_one_letter_code
_entity_poly.pdbx_strand_id
1 'polypeptide(L)'
;CLHNWKPEWEIWNDFGLSRAAASRVDALKSTHPIECPVNHPDEAAEMFDVISYEKGCSVLYQIHEFIGGETFRRGIAAYLKKHSYGNTETHDLWDALEEACQKAAAESGKAEPEPVRLIMDKWVFTPGHPVLEVSGDKCAITFKQRPFKFLSTDDKTLWPIPVCLKARVKGKGLVEKRFLMQEAQLTMDVAKELSGDGELECLVVNAGGSGFYRVTYDKHFTSLITKDVNGNLSTIERFNLVNDAWACVRAGILSAADYLNLIQVF
;
A
#
# COMPACT_ATOMS: atom_id res chain seq x y z
N CYS A 1 13.82 -13.86 3.99
CA CYS A 1 15.03 -14.69 3.85
C CYS A 1 15.66 -14.54 2.47
N LEU A 2 14.97 -14.88 1.34
CA LEU A 2 15.54 -14.84 -0.01
C LEU A 2 16.08 -13.47 -0.40
N HIS A 3 15.30 -12.41 -0.18
CA HIS A 3 15.72 -11.04 -0.47
C HIS A 3 17.03 -10.64 0.25
N ASN A 4 17.21 -11.05 1.51
CA ASN A 4 18.44 -10.75 2.27
C ASN A 4 19.61 -11.64 1.87
N TRP A 5 19.34 -12.84 1.33
CA TRP A 5 20.37 -13.79 0.89
C TRP A 5 20.82 -13.53 -0.55
N LYS A 6 19.88 -13.18 -1.42
CA LYS A 6 20.08 -12.93 -2.86
C LYS A 6 19.29 -11.68 -3.28
N PRO A 7 19.72 -10.47 -2.88
CA PRO A 7 19.01 -9.23 -3.22
C PRO A 7 18.96 -8.98 -4.72
N GLU A 8 19.95 -9.47 -5.46
CA GLU A 8 20.01 -9.37 -6.93
C GLU A 8 18.90 -10.15 -7.67
N TRP A 9 18.18 -11.02 -6.98
CA TRP A 9 17.00 -11.70 -7.53
C TRP A 9 15.75 -10.84 -7.55
N GLU A 10 15.78 -9.70 -6.87
CA GLU A 10 14.68 -8.71 -6.85
C GLU A 10 13.29 -9.33 -6.65
N ILE A 11 13.16 -10.32 -5.75
CA ILE A 11 11.95 -11.13 -5.55
C ILE A 11 10.68 -10.32 -5.30
N TRP A 12 10.82 -9.09 -4.79
CA TRP A 12 9.66 -8.21 -4.58
C TRP A 12 9.13 -7.62 -5.88
N ASN A 13 9.96 -7.52 -6.94
CA ASN A 13 9.48 -7.15 -8.28
C ASN A 13 8.62 -8.28 -8.87
N ASP A 14 9.06 -9.53 -8.76
CA ASP A 14 8.26 -10.69 -9.18
C ASP A 14 6.97 -10.82 -8.38
N PHE A 15 7.03 -10.61 -7.06
CA PHE A 15 5.84 -10.62 -6.21
C PHE A 15 4.83 -9.52 -6.60
N GLY A 16 5.26 -8.44 -7.24
CA GLY A 16 4.39 -7.41 -7.79
C GLY A 16 3.36 -7.96 -8.79
N LEU A 17 3.69 -9.01 -9.54
CA LEU A 17 2.76 -9.68 -10.46
C LEU A 17 1.66 -10.45 -9.70
N SER A 18 2.05 -11.19 -8.67
CA SER A 18 1.11 -11.89 -7.78
C SER A 18 0.15 -10.92 -7.09
N ARG A 19 0.68 -9.81 -6.55
CA ARG A 19 -0.13 -8.75 -5.95
C ARG A 19 -1.11 -8.13 -6.96
N ALA A 20 -0.69 -7.88 -8.20
CA ALA A 20 -1.56 -7.36 -9.24
C ALA A 20 -2.68 -8.36 -9.61
N ALA A 21 -2.38 -9.66 -9.60
CA ALA A 21 -3.37 -10.72 -9.80
C ALA A 21 -4.40 -10.73 -8.65
N ALA A 22 -3.94 -10.68 -7.40
CA ALA A 22 -4.81 -10.58 -6.23
C ALA A 22 -5.71 -9.35 -6.27
N SER A 23 -5.14 -8.16 -6.56
CA SER A 23 -5.92 -6.92 -6.67
C SER A 23 -7.02 -7.00 -7.75
N ARG A 24 -6.76 -7.72 -8.83
CA ARG A 24 -7.75 -7.92 -9.90
C ARG A 24 -8.93 -8.78 -9.45
N VAL A 25 -8.67 -9.87 -8.71
CA VAL A 25 -9.70 -10.75 -8.15
C VAL A 25 -10.46 -10.03 -7.04
N ASP A 26 -9.75 -9.31 -6.18
CA ASP A 26 -10.32 -8.58 -5.03
C ASP A 26 -11.22 -7.40 -5.45
N ALA A 27 -11.13 -6.95 -6.71
CA ALA A 27 -12.04 -5.94 -7.29
C ALA A 27 -13.38 -6.50 -7.76
N LEU A 28 -13.59 -7.81 -7.75
CA LEU A 28 -14.83 -8.46 -8.17
C LEU A 28 -15.88 -8.44 -7.06
N LYS A 29 -17.15 -8.64 -7.43
CA LYS A 29 -18.25 -8.80 -6.45
C LYS A 29 -18.13 -10.07 -5.62
N SER A 30 -17.51 -11.11 -6.17
CA SER A 30 -17.30 -12.41 -5.54
C SER A 30 -16.10 -12.46 -4.60
N THR A 31 -15.43 -11.34 -4.36
CA THR A 31 -14.31 -11.30 -3.40
C THR A 31 -14.78 -11.57 -1.97
N HIS A 32 -13.87 -12.05 -1.15
CA HIS A 32 -14.08 -12.33 0.26
C HIS A 32 -12.93 -11.72 1.12
N PRO A 33 -13.07 -11.62 2.44
CA PRO A 33 -11.97 -11.25 3.34
C PRO A 33 -10.81 -12.26 3.28
N ILE A 34 -9.61 -11.86 3.71
CA ILE A 34 -8.47 -12.79 3.86
C ILE A 34 -8.81 -13.88 4.86
N GLU A 35 -9.45 -13.53 5.96
CA GLU A 35 -9.96 -14.46 6.97
C GLU A 35 -11.48 -14.45 6.97
N CYS A 36 -12.05 -15.63 6.72
CA CYS A 36 -13.48 -15.89 6.76
C CYS A 36 -13.79 -16.99 7.79
N PRO A 37 -14.97 -16.96 8.42
CA PRO A 37 -15.44 -18.09 9.21
C PRO A 37 -15.52 -19.36 8.35
N VAL A 38 -14.97 -20.46 8.84
CA VAL A 38 -15.09 -21.80 8.23
C VAL A 38 -15.98 -22.64 9.15
N ASN A 39 -17.19 -22.94 8.69
CA ASN A 39 -18.18 -23.63 9.49
C ASN A 39 -18.23 -25.14 9.19
N HIS A 40 -17.70 -25.55 8.03
CA HIS A 40 -17.67 -26.95 7.62
C HIS A 40 -16.29 -27.29 7.03
N PRO A 41 -15.75 -28.51 7.25
CA PRO A 41 -14.44 -28.92 6.73
C PRO A 41 -14.29 -28.78 5.21
N ASP A 42 -15.36 -28.97 4.45
CA ASP A 42 -15.30 -28.83 2.98
C ASP A 42 -15.04 -27.40 2.53
N GLU A 43 -15.45 -26.40 3.31
CA GLU A 43 -15.20 -24.98 3.05
C GLU A 43 -13.71 -24.61 3.21
N ALA A 44 -12.96 -25.40 4.01
CA ALA A 44 -11.55 -25.14 4.24
C ALA A 44 -10.72 -25.19 2.95
N ALA A 45 -11.10 -26.03 1.99
CA ALA A 45 -10.43 -26.13 0.70
C ALA A 45 -10.60 -24.87 -0.16
N GLU A 46 -11.71 -24.14 -0.02
CA GLU A 46 -12.00 -22.93 -0.75
C GLU A 46 -11.16 -21.74 -0.29
N MET A 47 -10.60 -21.81 0.92
CA MET A 47 -9.70 -20.78 1.47
C MET A 47 -8.28 -20.82 0.89
N PHE A 48 -7.92 -21.84 0.12
CA PHE A 48 -6.63 -21.95 -0.57
C PHE A 48 -6.67 -21.21 -1.91
N ASP A 49 -6.78 -19.90 -1.86
CA ASP A 49 -6.96 -19.05 -3.04
C ASP A 49 -6.01 -17.84 -3.06
N VAL A 50 -6.10 -17.05 -4.13
CA VAL A 50 -5.27 -15.86 -4.35
C VAL A 50 -5.54 -14.75 -3.33
N ILE A 51 -6.71 -14.69 -2.71
CA ILE A 51 -7.02 -13.70 -1.68
C ILE A 51 -6.34 -14.08 -0.37
N SER A 52 -6.51 -15.29 0.09
CA SER A 52 -5.90 -15.75 1.35
C SER A 52 -4.37 -15.67 1.30
N TYR A 53 -3.75 -16.06 0.18
CA TYR A 53 -2.29 -16.09 0.06
C TYR A 53 -1.69 -14.79 -0.47
N GLU A 54 -2.07 -14.33 -1.65
CA GLU A 54 -1.37 -13.22 -2.31
C GLU A 54 -1.78 -11.86 -1.74
N LYS A 55 -3.07 -11.65 -1.44
CA LYS A 55 -3.52 -10.48 -0.70
C LYS A 55 -2.98 -10.53 0.73
N GLY A 56 -3.05 -11.69 1.42
CA GLY A 56 -2.51 -11.88 2.76
C GLY A 56 -1.02 -11.52 2.84
N CYS A 57 -0.19 -12.05 1.94
CA CYS A 57 1.23 -11.70 1.85
C CYS A 57 1.44 -10.22 1.55
N SER A 58 0.62 -9.62 0.66
CA SER A 58 0.71 -8.20 0.31
C SER A 58 0.41 -7.29 1.50
N VAL A 59 -0.59 -7.64 2.31
CA VAL A 59 -0.96 -6.89 3.51
C VAL A 59 0.13 -7.00 4.59
N LEU A 60 0.75 -8.17 4.75
CA LEU A 60 1.91 -8.34 5.62
C LEU A 60 3.13 -7.55 5.13
N TYR A 61 3.37 -7.50 3.82
CA TYR A 61 4.43 -6.69 3.25
C TYR A 61 4.16 -5.19 3.41
N GLN A 62 2.91 -4.76 3.22
CA GLN A 62 2.48 -3.38 3.44
C GLN A 62 2.77 -2.93 4.88
N ILE A 63 2.40 -3.71 5.89
CA ILE A 63 2.67 -3.35 7.29
C ILE A 63 4.16 -3.40 7.63
N HIS A 64 4.90 -4.37 7.08
CA HIS A 64 6.36 -4.44 7.22
C HIS A 64 7.06 -3.15 6.77
N GLU A 65 6.72 -2.66 5.57
CA GLU A 65 7.31 -1.43 5.03
C GLU A 65 6.86 -0.19 5.79
N PHE A 66 5.63 -0.19 6.29
CA PHE A 66 5.08 0.94 7.03
C PHE A 66 5.71 1.12 8.41
N ILE A 67 5.80 0.06 9.20
CA ILE A 67 6.38 0.12 10.56
C ILE A 67 7.92 0.02 10.56
N GLY A 68 8.50 -0.39 9.44
CA GLY A 68 9.93 -0.60 9.25
C GLY A 68 10.42 -1.99 9.61
N GLY A 69 11.37 -2.50 8.79
CA GLY A 69 11.83 -3.89 8.86
C GLY A 69 12.38 -4.32 10.23
N GLU A 70 13.08 -3.45 10.95
CA GLU A 70 13.62 -3.80 12.28
C GLU A 70 12.51 -3.92 13.34
N THR A 71 11.53 -3.00 13.34
CA THR A 71 10.37 -3.09 14.23
C THR A 71 9.56 -4.36 13.95
N PHE A 72 9.32 -4.64 12.68
CA PHE A 72 8.64 -5.87 12.25
C PHE A 72 9.41 -7.12 12.70
N ARG A 73 10.72 -7.16 12.47
CA ARG A 73 11.59 -8.27 12.91
C ARG A 73 11.52 -8.51 14.43
N ARG A 74 11.56 -7.45 15.22
CA ARG A 74 11.44 -7.52 16.69
C ARG A 74 10.07 -8.08 17.10
N GLY A 75 9.00 -7.64 16.47
CA GLY A 75 7.63 -8.14 16.70
C GLY A 75 7.50 -9.63 16.39
N ILE A 76 7.97 -10.06 15.21
CA ILE A 76 7.97 -11.48 14.83
C ILE A 76 8.80 -12.32 15.81
N ALA A 77 9.98 -11.85 16.22
CA ALA A 77 10.82 -12.59 17.16
C ALA A 77 10.14 -12.74 18.55
N ALA A 78 9.46 -11.69 19.02
CA ALA A 78 8.70 -11.72 20.27
C ALA A 78 7.51 -12.69 20.18
N TYR A 79 6.75 -12.63 19.08
CA TYR A 79 5.64 -13.52 18.78
C TYR A 79 6.08 -14.99 18.79
N LEU A 80 7.10 -15.35 18.02
CA LEU A 80 7.60 -16.73 17.95
C LEU A 80 8.12 -17.23 19.29
N LYS A 81 8.75 -16.36 20.09
CA LYS A 81 9.23 -16.72 21.43
C LYS A 81 8.08 -16.94 22.40
N LYS A 82 7.08 -16.06 22.40
CA LYS A 82 5.90 -16.12 23.29
C LYS A 82 5.08 -17.39 23.05
N HIS A 83 4.91 -17.75 21.78
CA HIS A 83 4.05 -18.86 21.35
C HIS A 83 4.84 -20.11 20.92
N SER A 84 6.07 -20.28 21.43
CA SER A 84 6.93 -21.42 21.08
C SER A 84 6.24 -22.74 21.34
N TYR A 85 6.16 -23.59 20.30
CA TYR A 85 5.51 -24.92 20.33
C TYR A 85 4.01 -24.90 20.70
N GLY A 86 3.37 -23.73 20.65
CA GLY A 86 1.93 -23.56 20.87
C GLY A 86 1.18 -23.23 19.59
N ASN A 87 -0.13 -23.08 19.73
CA ASN A 87 -1.03 -22.56 18.69
C ASN A 87 -1.28 -21.08 18.90
N THR A 88 -1.65 -20.38 17.82
CA THR A 88 -1.94 -18.96 17.84
C THR A 88 -3.17 -18.65 17.03
N GLU A 89 -3.76 -17.49 17.31
CA GLU A 89 -4.82 -16.88 16.53
C GLU A 89 -4.29 -15.60 15.85
N THR A 90 -5.07 -15.08 14.93
CA THR A 90 -4.70 -13.91 14.10
C THR A 90 -4.25 -12.72 14.93
N HIS A 91 -4.95 -12.40 16.02
CA HIS A 91 -4.63 -11.26 16.86
C HIS A 91 -3.32 -11.41 17.65
N ASP A 92 -2.86 -12.61 17.94
CA ASP A 92 -1.59 -12.83 18.64
C ASP A 92 -0.39 -12.22 17.88
N LEU A 93 -0.43 -12.26 16.55
CA LEU A 93 0.60 -11.66 15.71
C LEU A 93 0.48 -10.13 15.70
N TRP A 94 -0.74 -9.61 15.58
CA TRP A 94 -0.96 -8.14 15.57
C TRP A 94 -0.55 -7.51 16.89
N ASP A 95 -0.89 -8.12 18.00
CA ASP A 95 -0.53 -7.65 19.35
C ASP A 95 0.99 -7.60 19.52
N ALA A 96 1.71 -8.62 19.05
CA ALA A 96 3.17 -8.64 19.14
C ALA A 96 3.84 -7.57 18.27
N LEU A 97 3.28 -7.29 17.07
CA LEU A 97 3.77 -6.22 16.20
C LEU A 97 3.46 -4.84 16.78
N GLU A 98 2.28 -4.65 17.37
CA GLU A 98 1.88 -3.39 18.02
C GLU A 98 2.74 -3.11 19.26
N GLU A 99 3.02 -4.11 20.10
CA GLU A 99 3.97 -3.98 21.22
C GLU A 99 5.38 -3.57 20.74
N ALA A 100 5.82 -4.11 19.59
CA ALA A 100 7.12 -3.72 19.02
C ALA A 100 7.10 -2.26 18.54
N CYS A 101 5.98 -1.78 17.96
CA CYS A 101 5.80 -0.38 17.60
C CYS A 101 5.80 0.54 18.82
N GLN A 102 5.14 0.15 19.91
CA GLN A 102 5.14 0.89 21.18
C GLN A 102 6.56 1.07 21.75
N LYS A 103 7.34 0.00 21.74
CA LYS A 103 8.75 0.03 22.19
C LYS A 103 9.60 0.94 21.28
N ALA A 104 9.46 0.81 19.97
CA ALA A 104 10.18 1.64 19.00
C ALA A 104 9.81 3.13 19.10
N ALA A 105 8.54 3.44 19.34
CA ALA A 105 8.08 4.81 19.58
C ALA A 105 8.68 5.41 20.84
N ALA A 106 8.69 4.65 21.95
CA ALA A 106 9.32 5.06 23.21
C ALA A 106 10.84 5.29 23.05
N GLU A 107 11.54 4.40 22.33
CA GLU A 107 12.99 4.51 22.06
C GLU A 107 13.31 5.75 21.18
N SER A 108 12.46 6.11 20.25
CA SER A 108 12.65 7.23 19.30
C SER A 108 12.06 8.57 19.77
N GLY A 109 11.34 8.57 20.90
CA GLY A 109 10.64 9.77 21.40
C GLY A 109 9.42 10.16 20.54
N LYS A 110 8.89 9.25 19.75
CA LYS A 110 7.65 9.46 18.97
C LYS A 110 6.45 9.47 19.93
N ALA A 111 5.54 10.43 19.73
CA ALA A 111 4.41 10.62 20.65
C ALA A 111 3.41 9.44 20.62
N GLU A 112 3.17 8.88 19.43
CA GLU A 112 2.21 7.78 19.27
C GLU A 112 2.82 6.65 18.42
N PRO A 113 2.62 5.38 18.83
CA PRO A 113 3.00 4.21 18.02
C PRO A 113 2.07 4.04 16.83
N GLU A 114 2.50 3.27 15.83
CA GLU A 114 1.64 2.88 14.72
C GLU A 114 0.55 1.90 15.20
N PRO A 115 -0.74 2.14 14.87
CA PRO A 115 -1.85 1.30 15.34
C PRO A 115 -1.99 0.04 14.47
N VAL A 116 -1.10 -0.93 14.67
CA VAL A 116 -1.00 -2.13 13.83
C VAL A 116 -2.30 -2.92 13.83
N ARG A 117 -2.91 -3.11 15.00
CA ARG A 117 -4.14 -3.88 15.13
C ARG A 117 -5.29 -3.26 14.33
N LEU A 118 -5.50 -1.96 14.46
CA LEU A 118 -6.53 -1.23 13.70
C LEU A 118 -6.33 -1.40 12.19
N ILE A 119 -5.08 -1.31 11.73
CA ILE A 119 -4.75 -1.46 10.32
C ILE A 119 -5.05 -2.90 9.90
N MET A 120 -4.46 -3.88 10.58
CA MET A 120 -4.50 -5.28 10.16
C MET A 120 -5.92 -5.87 10.23
N ASP A 121 -6.69 -5.59 11.29
CA ASP A 121 -8.08 -6.04 11.40
C ASP A 121 -8.90 -5.55 10.20
N LYS A 122 -8.74 -4.29 9.82
CA LYS A 122 -9.50 -3.76 8.68
C LYS A 122 -9.11 -4.40 7.36
N TRP A 123 -7.82 -4.63 7.13
CA TRP A 123 -7.33 -5.23 5.89
C TRP A 123 -7.60 -6.74 5.79
N VAL A 124 -7.60 -7.45 6.92
CA VAL A 124 -7.79 -8.90 6.98
C VAL A 124 -9.26 -9.31 6.92
N PHE A 125 -10.12 -8.59 7.66
CA PHE A 125 -11.55 -8.92 7.78
C PHE A 125 -12.46 -8.16 6.82
N THR A 126 -11.91 -7.31 5.93
CA THR A 126 -12.71 -6.57 4.95
C THR A 126 -12.37 -7.00 3.52
N PRO A 127 -13.36 -7.42 2.72
CA PRO A 127 -13.14 -7.75 1.31
C PRO A 127 -12.91 -6.49 0.48
N GLY A 128 -12.14 -6.61 -0.59
CA GLY A 128 -11.81 -5.48 -1.47
C GLY A 128 -10.62 -4.67 -1.02
N HIS A 129 -10.30 -3.65 -1.79
CA HIS A 129 -9.20 -2.72 -1.54
C HIS A 129 -9.55 -1.33 -2.09
N PRO A 130 -8.88 -0.26 -1.63
CA PRO A 130 -9.17 1.08 -2.10
C PRO A 130 -8.40 1.46 -3.37
N VAL A 131 -8.92 2.47 -4.08
CA VAL A 131 -8.14 3.34 -4.94
C VAL A 131 -7.91 4.67 -4.23
N LEU A 132 -6.67 5.15 -4.30
CA LEU A 132 -6.25 6.45 -3.79
C LEU A 132 -6.09 7.41 -4.97
N GLU A 133 -6.99 8.36 -5.06
CA GLU A 133 -6.97 9.42 -6.07
C GLU A 133 -6.13 10.59 -5.55
N VAL A 134 -5.09 10.94 -6.29
CA VAL A 134 -4.13 12.00 -5.93
C VAL A 134 -4.31 13.18 -6.88
N SER A 135 -4.64 14.32 -6.33
CA SER A 135 -4.89 15.55 -7.10
C SER A 135 -4.37 16.78 -6.36
N GLY A 136 -4.21 17.87 -7.07
CA GLY A 136 -3.80 19.12 -6.47
C GLY A 136 -2.83 19.93 -7.32
N ASP A 137 -1.99 20.71 -6.66
CA ASP A 137 -1.05 21.62 -7.30
C ASP A 137 0.28 21.72 -6.51
N LYS A 138 1.04 22.76 -6.76
CA LYS A 138 2.31 23.03 -6.09
C LYS A 138 2.18 23.34 -4.59
N CYS A 139 0.98 23.71 -4.12
CA CYS A 139 0.74 24.15 -2.75
C CYS A 139 0.11 23.06 -1.90
N ALA A 140 -0.80 22.27 -2.48
CA ALA A 140 -1.56 21.27 -1.75
C ALA A 140 -1.75 19.97 -2.55
N ILE A 141 -1.63 18.85 -1.85
CA ILE A 141 -1.94 17.51 -2.38
C ILE A 141 -3.18 17.03 -1.67
N THR A 142 -4.20 16.67 -2.44
CA THR A 142 -5.42 16.05 -1.93
C THR A 142 -5.40 14.57 -2.27
N PHE A 143 -5.53 13.75 -1.24
CA PHE A 143 -5.72 12.31 -1.31
C PHE A 143 -7.17 12.00 -1.05
N LYS A 144 -7.80 11.22 -1.92
CA LYS A 144 -9.19 10.76 -1.75
C LYS A 144 -9.25 9.26 -1.93
N GLN A 145 -9.78 8.54 -0.95
CA GLN A 145 -9.95 7.10 -1.05
C GLN A 145 -11.40 6.71 -1.30
N ARG A 146 -11.58 5.64 -2.06
CA ARG A 146 -12.85 4.93 -2.20
C ARG A 146 -12.58 3.47 -2.55
N PRO A 147 -13.56 2.56 -2.38
CA PRO A 147 -13.43 1.18 -2.84
C PRO A 147 -13.11 1.11 -4.33
N PHE A 148 -12.16 0.26 -4.70
CA PHE A 148 -11.86 -0.04 -6.09
C PHE A 148 -12.69 -1.24 -6.55
N LYS A 149 -13.54 -1.03 -7.55
CA LYS A 149 -14.35 -2.09 -8.19
C LYS A 149 -14.39 -1.85 -9.69
N PHE A 150 -14.42 -2.92 -10.49
CA PHE A 150 -14.60 -2.81 -11.95
C PHE A 150 -16.02 -2.42 -12.36
N LEU A 151 -16.99 -2.71 -11.53
CA LEU A 151 -18.38 -2.31 -11.71
C LEU A 151 -18.76 -1.24 -10.71
N SER A 152 -19.73 -0.42 -11.06
CA SER A 152 -20.25 0.61 -10.16
C SER A 152 -20.73 0.00 -8.84
N THR A 153 -20.49 0.70 -7.74
CA THR A 153 -20.83 0.26 -6.40
C THR A 153 -21.24 1.44 -5.53
N ASP A 154 -22.19 1.21 -4.63
CA ASP A 154 -22.57 2.15 -3.58
C ASP A 154 -21.76 1.92 -2.28
N ASP A 155 -20.78 1.03 -2.31
CA ASP A 155 -19.88 0.72 -1.20
C ASP A 155 -19.10 1.98 -0.78
N LYS A 156 -19.14 2.30 0.51
CA LYS A 156 -18.47 3.45 1.13
C LYS A 156 -17.38 3.01 2.12
N THR A 157 -16.95 1.75 2.03
CA THR A 157 -15.91 1.23 2.89
C THR A 157 -14.65 2.08 2.78
N LEU A 158 -14.07 2.41 3.93
CA LEU A 158 -12.77 3.08 4.03
C LEU A 158 -11.77 2.15 4.71
N TRP A 159 -10.52 2.27 4.31
CA TRP A 159 -9.39 1.54 4.91
C TRP A 159 -8.46 2.51 5.63
N PRO A 160 -7.85 2.11 6.75
CA PRO A 160 -6.66 2.77 7.26
C PRO A 160 -5.50 2.43 6.30
N ILE A 161 -5.20 3.35 5.38
CA ILE A 161 -4.18 3.13 4.35
C ILE A 161 -2.82 3.58 4.88
N PRO A 162 -1.85 2.67 5.05
CA PRO A 162 -0.46 3.02 5.31
C PRO A 162 0.16 3.62 4.04
N VAL A 163 0.22 4.93 3.96
CA VAL A 163 0.76 5.62 2.78
C VAL A 163 2.25 5.83 2.94
N CYS A 164 3.03 5.23 2.04
CA CYS A 164 4.43 5.54 1.81
C CYS A 164 4.54 6.46 0.59
N LEU A 165 5.10 7.64 0.78
CA LEU A 165 5.20 8.68 -0.23
C LEU A 165 6.65 9.09 -0.39
N LYS A 166 7.10 9.31 -1.63
CA LYS A 166 8.36 9.98 -1.93
C LYS A 166 8.13 11.16 -2.87
N ALA A 167 8.86 12.22 -2.62
CA ALA A 167 8.83 13.43 -3.41
C ALA A 167 10.25 13.86 -3.79
N ARG A 168 10.46 14.28 -5.04
CA ARG A 168 11.68 14.97 -5.43
C ARG A 168 11.44 16.46 -5.35
N VAL A 169 12.29 17.14 -4.60
CA VAL A 169 12.18 18.58 -4.34
C VAL A 169 13.45 19.26 -4.82
N LYS A 170 13.31 20.29 -5.64
CA LYS A 170 14.42 21.07 -6.20
C LYS A 170 15.27 21.67 -5.07
N GLY A 171 16.58 21.42 -5.14
CA GLY A 171 17.52 21.90 -4.13
C GLY A 171 17.56 21.10 -2.82
N LYS A 172 16.59 20.21 -2.56
CA LYS A 172 16.53 19.37 -1.34
C LYS A 172 16.76 17.87 -1.63
N GLY A 173 16.48 17.43 -2.86
CA GLY A 173 16.61 16.04 -3.27
C GLY A 173 15.37 15.20 -2.99
N LEU A 174 15.57 13.93 -2.61
CA LEU A 174 14.50 13.00 -2.30
C LEU A 174 14.03 13.18 -0.85
N VAL A 175 12.73 13.35 -0.69
CA VAL A 175 12.04 13.41 0.60
C VAL A 175 11.07 12.25 0.69
N GLU A 176 11.13 11.48 1.76
CA GLU A 176 10.21 10.39 2.03
C GLU A 176 9.32 10.72 3.23
N LYS A 177 8.04 10.32 3.14
CA LYS A 177 7.08 10.50 4.21
C LYS A 177 6.17 9.28 4.33
N ARG A 178 5.86 8.91 5.58
CA ARG A 178 4.89 7.86 5.90
C ARG A 178 3.80 8.45 6.77
N PHE A 179 2.56 8.11 6.48
CA PHE A 179 1.42 8.52 7.28
C PHE A 179 0.27 7.52 7.11
N LEU A 180 -0.60 7.47 8.10
CA LEU A 180 -1.82 6.66 8.06
C LEU A 180 -2.98 7.54 7.59
N MET A 181 -3.63 7.16 6.49
CA MET A 181 -4.84 7.82 6.02
C MET A 181 -6.07 7.00 6.42
N GLN A 182 -6.92 7.56 7.26
CA GLN A 182 -8.15 6.91 7.73
C GLN A 182 -9.41 7.56 7.15
N GLU A 183 -9.32 8.81 6.77
CA GLU A 183 -10.41 9.63 6.26
C GLU A 183 -10.71 9.33 4.79
N ALA A 184 -11.92 9.65 4.35
CA ALA A 184 -12.29 9.58 2.93
C ALA A 184 -11.45 10.55 2.08
N GLN A 185 -11.02 11.68 2.67
CA GLN A 185 -10.21 12.69 2.03
C GLN A 185 -9.25 13.33 3.04
N LEU A 186 -7.99 13.50 2.62
CA LEU A 186 -6.95 14.21 3.35
C LEU A 186 -6.30 15.23 2.42
N THR A 187 -6.04 16.43 2.91
CA THR A 187 -5.26 17.44 2.18
C THR A 187 -3.98 17.76 2.93
N MET A 188 -2.86 17.69 2.22
CA MET A 188 -1.51 17.92 2.73
C MET A 188 -0.96 19.23 2.14
N ASP A 189 -0.45 20.10 2.98
CA ASP A 189 0.31 21.29 2.57
C ASP A 189 1.70 20.85 2.11
N VAL A 190 2.04 21.17 0.85
CA VAL A 190 3.30 20.73 0.23
C VAL A 190 4.50 21.41 0.87
N ALA A 191 4.42 22.71 1.10
CA ALA A 191 5.53 23.46 1.69
C ALA A 191 5.84 23.00 3.11
N LYS A 192 4.79 22.85 3.93
CA LYS A 192 4.92 22.42 5.32
C LYS A 192 5.44 20.99 5.46
N GLU A 193 4.92 20.09 4.64
CA GLU A 193 5.08 18.65 4.86
C GLU A 193 6.21 18.02 4.04
N LEU A 194 6.58 18.65 2.91
CA LEU A 194 7.53 18.06 1.95
C LEU A 194 8.63 19.04 1.52
N SER A 195 8.26 20.16 0.91
CA SER A 195 9.21 20.93 0.11
C SER A 195 9.89 22.08 0.87
N GLY A 196 9.29 22.62 1.93
CA GLY A 196 9.71 23.92 2.43
C GLY A 196 9.56 24.96 1.31
N ASP A 197 10.61 25.71 1.04
CA ASP A 197 10.65 26.72 -0.04
C ASP A 197 11.00 26.12 -1.42
N GLY A 198 11.25 24.80 -1.51
CA GLY A 198 11.64 24.12 -2.74
C GLY A 198 10.44 23.81 -3.66
N GLU A 199 10.70 23.74 -4.98
CA GLU A 199 9.69 23.35 -5.96
C GLU A 199 9.56 21.81 -6.01
N LEU A 200 8.32 21.30 -6.01
CA LEU A 200 8.03 19.86 -6.18
C LEU A 200 8.27 19.46 -7.64
N GLU A 201 9.22 18.57 -7.87
CA GLU A 201 9.60 18.09 -9.20
C GLU A 201 8.95 16.75 -9.53
N CYS A 202 8.69 15.88 -8.53
CA CYS A 202 8.02 14.60 -8.68
C CYS A 202 7.34 14.18 -7.38
N LEU A 203 6.23 13.47 -7.49
CA LEU A 203 5.51 12.87 -6.37
C LEU A 203 5.16 11.43 -6.70
N VAL A 204 5.57 10.48 -5.87
CA VAL A 204 5.20 9.07 -5.99
C VAL A 204 4.50 8.63 -4.70
N VAL A 205 3.24 8.27 -4.84
CA VAL A 205 2.44 7.66 -3.77
C VAL A 205 2.51 6.15 -3.92
N ASN A 206 2.53 5.41 -2.83
CA ASN A 206 2.91 4.01 -2.77
C ASN A 206 4.38 3.80 -3.17
N ALA A 207 5.27 4.63 -2.60
CA ALA A 207 6.71 4.52 -2.79
C ALA A 207 7.22 3.12 -2.38
N GLY A 208 8.14 2.56 -3.18
CA GLY A 208 8.59 1.16 -3.03
C GLY A 208 7.54 0.13 -3.46
N GLY A 209 6.34 0.56 -3.79
CA GLY A 209 5.30 -0.28 -4.36
C GLY A 209 4.74 -1.37 -3.43
N SER A 210 4.84 -1.21 -2.11
CA SER A 210 4.48 -2.24 -1.12
C SER A 210 2.99 -2.28 -0.74
N GLY A 211 2.26 -1.18 -0.94
CA GLY A 211 0.87 -1.07 -0.55
C GLY A 211 -0.09 -1.89 -1.42
N PHE A 212 -1.12 -2.45 -0.80
CA PHE A 212 -2.20 -3.20 -1.48
C PHE A 212 -3.37 -2.28 -1.83
N TYR A 213 -3.11 -1.18 -2.49
CA TYR A 213 -4.10 -0.23 -2.99
C TYR A 213 -3.70 0.29 -4.36
N ARG A 214 -4.67 0.76 -5.13
CA ARG A 214 -4.43 1.41 -6.43
C ARG A 214 -4.18 2.89 -6.23
N VAL A 215 -3.34 3.47 -7.10
CA VAL A 215 -3.12 4.91 -7.13
C VAL A 215 -3.45 5.46 -8.52
N THR A 216 -4.17 6.56 -8.54
CA THR A 216 -4.38 7.33 -9.77
C THR A 216 -4.06 8.80 -9.52
N TYR A 217 -3.48 9.45 -10.50
CA TYR A 217 -3.03 10.82 -10.42
C TYR A 217 -3.82 11.70 -11.38
N ASP A 218 -4.01 12.96 -11.00
CA ASP A 218 -4.48 13.97 -11.93
C ASP A 218 -3.42 14.30 -13.01
N LYS A 219 -3.78 15.17 -13.96
CA LYS A 219 -2.87 15.56 -15.05
C LYS A 219 -1.62 16.29 -14.56
N HIS A 220 -1.73 17.05 -13.46
CA HIS A 220 -0.61 17.76 -12.89
C HIS A 220 0.46 16.80 -12.39
N PHE A 221 0.12 15.91 -11.48
CA PHE A 221 1.07 14.95 -10.91
C PHE A 221 1.53 13.90 -11.94
N THR A 222 0.64 13.45 -12.84
CA THR A 222 1.06 12.61 -13.97
C THR A 222 2.16 13.28 -14.78
N SER A 223 2.02 14.57 -15.10
CA SER A 223 3.04 15.30 -15.87
C SER A 223 4.38 15.42 -15.14
N LEU A 224 4.37 15.54 -13.81
CA LEU A 224 5.61 15.58 -13.02
C LEU A 224 6.31 14.21 -13.01
N ILE A 225 5.56 13.13 -12.84
CA ILE A 225 6.10 11.76 -12.82
C ILE A 225 6.72 11.41 -14.18
N THR A 226 6.04 11.76 -15.27
CA THR A 226 6.41 11.37 -16.63
C THR A 226 7.56 12.17 -17.24
N LYS A 227 8.01 13.26 -16.61
CA LYS A 227 9.20 14.03 -17.04
C LYS A 227 10.47 13.19 -17.05
N ASP A 228 10.64 12.31 -16.09
CA ASP A 228 11.79 11.41 -15.98
C ASP A 228 11.38 10.13 -15.25
N VAL A 229 10.74 9.23 -15.99
CA VAL A 229 10.22 7.96 -15.45
C VAL A 229 11.34 7.08 -14.89
N ASN A 230 12.49 7.04 -15.57
CA ASN A 230 13.60 6.18 -15.17
C ASN A 230 14.37 6.74 -13.96
N GLY A 231 14.51 8.04 -13.86
CA GLY A 231 15.18 8.69 -12.72
C GLY A 231 14.30 8.81 -11.47
N ASN A 232 12.99 8.83 -11.66
CA ASN A 232 12.04 9.04 -10.55
C ASN A 232 11.45 7.75 -9.99
N LEU A 233 11.31 6.69 -10.80
CA LEU A 233 10.60 5.47 -10.45
C LEU A 233 11.51 4.24 -10.46
N SER A 234 11.41 3.42 -9.43
CA SER A 234 11.95 2.05 -9.43
C SER A 234 11.17 1.14 -10.39
N THR A 235 11.70 -0.04 -10.68
CA THR A 235 11.04 -1.02 -11.56
C THR A 235 9.61 -1.35 -11.10
N ILE A 236 9.43 -1.62 -9.81
CA ILE A 236 8.11 -1.95 -9.26
C ILE A 236 7.15 -0.75 -9.28
N GLU A 237 7.65 0.46 -9.09
CA GLU A 237 6.82 1.67 -9.16
C GLU A 237 6.36 1.97 -10.59
N ARG A 238 7.24 1.76 -11.60
CA ARG A 238 6.85 1.82 -13.01
C ARG A 238 5.78 0.81 -13.35
N PHE A 239 5.97 -0.44 -12.91
CA PHE A 239 4.98 -1.50 -13.08
C PHE A 239 3.64 -1.10 -12.44
N ASN A 240 3.64 -0.63 -11.20
CA ASN A 240 2.42 -0.20 -10.51
C ASN A 240 1.72 0.95 -11.24
N LEU A 241 2.46 1.97 -11.69
CA LEU A 241 1.88 3.11 -12.40
C LEU A 241 1.12 2.66 -13.65
N VAL A 242 1.70 1.78 -14.45
CA VAL A 242 1.05 1.24 -15.66
C VAL A 242 -0.12 0.32 -15.30
N ASN A 243 0.06 -0.59 -14.33
CA ASN A 243 -0.96 -1.55 -13.91
C ASN A 243 -2.17 -0.86 -13.25
N ASP A 244 -1.95 0.14 -12.41
CA ASP A 244 -3.01 0.91 -11.75
C ASP A 244 -3.78 1.75 -12.78
N ALA A 245 -3.08 2.42 -13.70
CA ALA A 245 -3.72 3.18 -14.75
C ALA A 245 -4.59 2.28 -15.65
N TRP A 246 -4.10 1.10 -16.05
CA TRP A 246 -4.90 0.15 -16.81
C TRP A 246 -6.12 -0.36 -16.04
N ALA A 247 -5.95 -0.68 -14.76
CA ALA A 247 -7.07 -1.08 -13.91
C ALA A 247 -8.11 0.05 -13.78
N CYS A 248 -7.67 1.31 -13.68
CA CYS A 248 -8.53 2.48 -13.64
C CYS A 248 -9.29 2.71 -14.98
N VAL A 249 -8.67 2.41 -16.12
CA VAL A 249 -9.37 2.43 -17.42
C VAL A 249 -10.50 1.40 -17.42
N ARG A 250 -10.23 0.17 -17.00
CA ARG A 250 -11.23 -0.90 -16.93
C ARG A 250 -12.38 -0.60 -15.96
N ALA A 251 -12.12 0.18 -14.93
CA ALA A 251 -13.11 0.62 -13.95
C ALA A 251 -13.83 1.93 -14.36
N GLY A 252 -13.51 2.51 -15.53
CA GLY A 252 -14.10 3.77 -15.99
C GLY A 252 -13.64 5.01 -15.20
N ILE A 253 -12.54 4.91 -14.45
CA ILE A 253 -11.96 6.00 -13.65
C ILE A 253 -11.04 6.87 -14.49
N LEU A 254 -10.30 6.26 -15.42
CA LEU A 254 -9.36 6.91 -16.33
C LEU A 254 -9.80 6.68 -17.78
N SER A 255 -9.58 7.66 -18.66
CA SER A 255 -9.84 7.45 -20.07
C SER A 255 -8.76 6.59 -20.74
N ALA A 256 -9.15 5.84 -21.79
CA ALA A 256 -8.18 5.08 -22.59
C ALA A 256 -7.14 6.00 -23.26
N ALA A 257 -7.52 7.23 -23.63
CA ALA A 257 -6.61 8.21 -24.20
C ALA A 257 -5.54 8.66 -23.19
N ASP A 258 -5.93 8.94 -21.94
CA ASP A 258 -4.96 9.30 -20.90
C ASP A 258 -4.00 8.14 -20.59
N TYR A 259 -4.48 6.90 -20.59
CA TYR A 259 -3.64 5.71 -20.46
C TYR A 259 -2.64 5.58 -21.61
N LEU A 260 -3.10 5.73 -22.87
CA LEU A 260 -2.21 5.66 -24.04
C LEU A 260 -1.14 6.77 -24.00
N ASN A 261 -1.50 7.98 -23.57
CA ASN A 261 -0.54 9.05 -23.38
C ASN A 261 0.49 8.72 -22.27
N LEU A 262 0.04 8.07 -21.20
CA LEU A 262 0.94 7.65 -20.12
C LEU A 262 1.96 6.62 -20.58
N ILE A 263 1.56 5.58 -21.32
CA ILE A 263 2.48 4.50 -21.74
C ILE A 263 3.47 4.90 -22.81
N GLN A 264 3.28 6.04 -23.50
CA GLN A 264 4.23 6.53 -24.51
C GLN A 264 5.59 6.95 -23.93
N VAL A 265 5.67 7.16 -22.62
CA VAL A 265 6.92 7.60 -21.95
C VAL A 265 7.78 6.44 -21.43
N PHE A 266 7.30 5.20 -21.62
CA PHE A 266 8.01 3.96 -21.28
C PHE A 266 8.62 3.35 -22.54
#